data_aa04883eb1a66365036732808f523cf0
#
_entry.id   aa04883eb1a66365036732808f523cf0
#
_cell.length_a   1.000
_cell.length_b   1.000
_cell.length_c   1.000
_cell.angle_alpha   90.00
_cell.angle_beta   90.00
_cell.angle_gamma   90.00
#
_symmetry.space_group_name_H-M   'P 1'
#
loop_
_entity.id
_entity.type
_entity.pdbx_description
1 polymer ?
#
loop_
_entity_poly.entity_id
_entity_poly.type
_entity_poly.pdbx_seq_one_letter_code
_entity_poly.pdbx_strand_id
1 'polypeptide(L)'
;SESKKVFLDAGVPTPQAEILDCSNGIVMPSLPLPFVIKPPCEGSSVGVHIVRRQEDVLPAMKEAVTHGTTVLVEEFIQGKELTVGILDGKALPVIHICPRSGFYDLSNKYPWMNMGGGTDYICPADLPEETAAKVQEAALKAYKAAGVEVYGRVDVLLREEDGAPFVLEINTIPGMTPSSLLPKAAAASGWPYEDLCEKIVELSL
;
A
#
# COMPACT_ATOMS: atom_id res chain seq x y z
N SER A 1 12.32 3.41 5.25
CA SER A 1 11.37 4.00 6.20
C SER A 1 11.31 3.17 7.47
N GLU A 2 10.92 3.76 8.58
CA GLU A 2 10.77 3.05 9.86
C GLU A 2 9.81 1.87 9.74
N SER A 3 8.71 2.04 9.01
CA SER A 3 7.72 0.98 8.76
C SER A 3 8.36 -0.29 8.16
N LYS A 4 9.29 -0.15 7.20
CA LYS A 4 9.99 -1.30 6.61
C LYS A 4 10.82 -2.07 7.63
N LYS A 5 11.52 -1.36 8.51
CA LYS A 5 12.29 -2.00 9.59
C LYS A 5 11.36 -2.76 10.54
N VAL A 6 10.27 -2.12 10.97
CA VAL A 6 9.26 -2.74 11.83
C VAL A 6 8.67 -4.00 11.19
N PHE A 7 8.37 -3.96 9.89
CA PHE A 7 7.84 -5.13 9.17
C PHE A 7 8.86 -6.27 9.11
N LEU A 8 10.13 -5.96 8.76
CA LEU A 8 11.18 -6.96 8.68
C LEU A 8 11.48 -7.58 10.05
N ASP A 9 11.60 -6.78 11.10
CA ASP A 9 11.87 -7.25 12.47
C ASP A 9 10.74 -8.16 12.99
N ALA A 10 9.50 -7.89 12.57
CA ALA A 10 8.34 -8.73 12.89
C ALA A 10 8.14 -9.90 11.92
N GLY A 11 8.97 -10.07 10.89
CA GLY A 11 8.84 -11.10 9.86
C GLY A 11 7.58 -10.95 9.01
N VAL A 12 7.10 -9.72 8.80
CA VAL A 12 6.03 -9.39 7.84
C VAL A 12 6.62 -9.45 6.44
N PRO A 13 6.02 -10.21 5.50
CA PRO A 13 6.49 -10.20 4.11
C PRO A 13 6.30 -8.80 3.51
N THR A 14 7.39 -8.23 3.03
CA THR A 14 7.43 -6.90 2.40
C THR A 14 8.50 -6.91 1.30
N PRO A 15 8.35 -6.13 0.19
CA PRO A 15 9.37 -6.11 -0.86
C PRO A 15 10.75 -5.77 -0.32
N GLN A 16 11.79 -6.40 -0.86
CA GLN A 16 13.15 -6.03 -0.56
C GLN A 16 13.35 -4.54 -0.82
N ALA A 17 14.09 -3.84 0.03
CA ALA A 17 14.22 -2.40 -0.08
C ALA A 17 15.59 -1.89 0.31
N GLU A 18 15.99 -0.76 -0.30
CA GLU A 18 17.13 0.06 0.05
C GLU A 18 16.65 1.47 0.40
N ILE A 19 17.22 2.05 1.46
CA ILE A 19 17.01 3.46 1.82
C ILE A 19 18.30 4.18 1.52
N LEU A 20 18.27 5.09 0.55
CA LEU A 20 19.42 5.81 0.04
C LEU A 20 19.43 7.24 0.61
N ASP A 21 20.53 7.63 1.25
CA ASP A 21 20.77 9.02 1.64
C ASP A 21 21.50 9.75 0.50
N CYS A 22 20.76 10.63 -0.15
CA CYS A 22 21.21 11.45 -1.27
C CYS A 22 21.56 12.90 -0.84
N SER A 23 21.77 13.17 0.44
CA SER A 23 22.10 14.51 0.96
C SER A 23 23.42 15.09 0.38
N ASN A 24 24.36 14.23 0.03
CA ASN A 24 25.66 14.60 -0.53
C ASN A 24 25.78 14.28 -2.05
N GLY A 25 24.67 14.06 -2.72
CA GLY A 25 24.59 13.69 -4.13
C GLY A 25 23.81 12.41 -4.37
N ILE A 26 23.45 12.14 -5.62
CA ILE A 26 22.64 10.97 -5.98
C ILE A 26 23.45 9.69 -5.74
N VAL A 27 22.90 8.80 -4.90
CA VAL A 27 23.39 7.44 -4.68
C VAL A 27 22.63 6.49 -5.58
N MET A 28 23.33 5.66 -6.34
CA MET A 28 22.69 4.71 -7.25
C MET A 28 22.22 3.46 -6.50
N PRO A 29 21.02 2.92 -6.83
CA PRO A 29 20.53 1.67 -6.26
C PRO A 29 21.43 0.48 -6.58
N SER A 30 21.47 -0.51 -5.66
CA SER A 30 22.14 -1.80 -5.88
C SER A 30 21.16 -2.95 -6.16
N LEU A 31 19.88 -2.75 -5.89
CA LEU A 31 18.83 -3.72 -6.23
C LEU A 31 18.80 -4.05 -7.73
N PRO A 32 18.53 -5.31 -8.11
CA PRO A 32 18.34 -5.67 -9.51
C PRO A 32 17.05 -5.07 -10.09
N LEU A 33 17.08 -4.75 -11.37
CA LEU A 33 15.88 -4.34 -12.12
C LEU A 33 14.94 -5.55 -12.31
N PRO A 34 13.60 -5.32 -12.35
CA PRO A 34 12.93 -4.04 -12.16
C PRO A 34 12.76 -3.67 -10.69
N PHE A 35 12.74 -2.38 -10.38
CA PHE A 35 12.46 -1.87 -9.04
C PHE A 35 11.62 -0.58 -9.08
N VAL A 36 11.13 -0.18 -7.91
CA VAL A 36 10.35 1.05 -7.71
C VAL A 36 11.20 2.06 -6.95
N ILE A 37 11.30 3.27 -7.46
CA ILE A 37 11.90 4.42 -6.76
C ILE A 37 10.77 5.30 -6.25
N LYS A 38 10.81 5.70 -4.98
CA LYS A 38 9.80 6.56 -4.38
C LYS A 38 10.34 7.40 -3.23
N PRO A 39 9.81 8.63 -3.00
CA PRO A 39 10.06 9.37 -1.76
C PRO A 39 9.43 8.62 -0.57
N PRO A 40 10.10 8.49 0.57
CA PRO A 40 9.60 7.71 1.70
C PRO A 40 8.44 8.36 2.47
N CYS A 41 8.24 9.68 2.31
CA CYS A 41 7.29 10.48 3.09
C CYS A 41 6.13 11.05 2.26
N GLU A 42 6.11 10.83 0.94
CA GLU A 42 5.03 11.31 0.10
C GLU A 42 3.87 10.31 0.06
N GLY A 43 2.65 10.84 0.13
CA GLY A 43 1.43 10.05 -0.01
C GLY A 43 0.95 9.96 -1.45
N SER A 44 -0.08 9.12 -1.68
CA SER A 44 -0.83 9.07 -2.94
C SER A 44 0.01 8.79 -4.20
N SER A 45 1.08 8.02 -4.07
CA SER A 45 1.98 7.64 -5.19
C SER A 45 2.67 8.81 -5.90
N VAL A 46 2.82 9.96 -5.22
CA VAL A 46 3.59 11.10 -5.77
C VAL A 46 5.07 10.72 -5.85
N GLY A 47 5.70 10.97 -7.00
CA GLY A 47 7.13 10.68 -7.22
C GLY A 47 7.48 9.18 -7.28
N VAL A 48 6.50 8.31 -7.51
CA VAL A 48 6.72 6.85 -7.65
C VAL A 48 7.08 6.53 -9.10
N HIS A 49 8.24 5.87 -9.29
CA HIS A 49 8.74 5.46 -10.61
C HIS A 49 8.99 3.95 -10.64
N ILE A 50 8.35 3.25 -11.57
CA ILE A 50 8.69 1.86 -11.89
C ILE A 50 9.82 1.87 -12.92
N VAL A 51 11.00 1.45 -12.49
CA VAL A 51 12.21 1.44 -13.32
C VAL A 51 12.45 0.03 -13.84
N ARG A 52 12.43 -0.12 -15.16
CA ARG A 52 12.61 -1.41 -15.85
C ARG A 52 13.91 -1.50 -16.63
N ARG A 53 14.55 -0.35 -16.96
CA ARG A 53 15.75 -0.25 -17.77
C ARG A 53 16.79 0.61 -17.08
N GLN A 54 18.05 0.28 -17.27
CA GLN A 54 19.18 0.98 -16.65
C GLN A 54 19.25 2.47 -16.99
N GLU A 55 18.87 2.85 -18.20
CA GLU A 55 18.88 4.24 -18.64
C GLU A 55 17.84 5.11 -17.92
N ASP A 56 16.79 4.52 -17.38
CA ASP A 56 15.71 5.23 -16.65
C ASP A 56 16.05 5.47 -15.17
N VAL A 57 17.08 4.81 -14.62
CA VAL A 57 17.44 4.91 -13.19
C VAL A 57 17.82 6.33 -12.79
N LEU A 58 18.78 6.94 -13.50
CA LEU A 58 19.26 8.28 -13.15
C LEU A 58 18.19 9.37 -13.30
N PRO A 59 17.36 9.39 -14.37
CA PRO A 59 16.21 10.28 -14.43
C PRO A 59 15.25 10.13 -13.27
N ALA A 60 14.86 8.91 -12.89
CA ALA A 60 13.96 8.64 -11.78
C ALA A 60 14.56 9.05 -10.42
N MET A 61 15.85 8.79 -10.19
CA MET A 61 16.55 9.25 -9.01
C MET A 61 16.60 10.78 -8.90
N LYS A 62 16.85 11.48 -10.02
CA LYS A 62 16.85 12.95 -10.07
C LYS A 62 15.49 13.53 -9.68
N GLU A 63 14.40 12.91 -10.12
CA GLU A 63 13.06 13.35 -9.75
C GLU A 63 12.76 13.03 -8.27
N ALA A 64 13.05 11.82 -7.80
CA ALA A 64 12.80 11.43 -6.43
C ALA A 64 13.49 12.36 -5.41
N VAL A 65 14.72 12.80 -5.67
CA VAL A 65 15.45 13.71 -4.77
C VAL A 65 14.87 15.14 -4.76
N THR A 66 13.99 15.51 -5.68
CA THR A 66 13.27 16.80 -5.60
C THR A 66 12.25 16.82 -4.46
N HIS A 67 11.82 15.65 -3.99
CA HIS A 67 10.89 15.48 -2.87
C HIS A 67 11.59 15.30 -1.52
N GLY A 68 12.93 15.18 -1.50
CA GLY A 68 13.73 15.04 -0.29
C GLY A 68 15.03 14.29 -0.54
N THR A 69 15.93 14.36 0.43
CA THR A 69 17.27 13.75 0.31
C THR A 69 17.28 12.26 0.59
N THR A 70 16.21 11.70 1.11
CA THR A 70 16.06 10.24 1.33
C THR A 70 15.20 9.66 0.22
N VAL A 71 15.69 8.59 -0.40
CA VAL A 71 15.00 7.87 -1.47
C VAL A 71 14.81 6.41 -1.05
N LEU A 72 13.60 5.90 -1.20
CA LEU A 72 13.29 4.48 -1.00
C LEU A 72 13.27 3.78 -2.35
N VAL A 73 14.05 2.71 -2.47
CA VAL A 73 14.05 1.83 -3.65
C VAL A 73 13.55 0.46 -3.21
N GLU A 74 12.56 -0.08 -3.89
CA GLU A 74 11.94 -1.35 -3.55
C GLU A 74 11.91 -2.30 -4.75
N GLU A 75 12.07 -3.59 -4.50
CA GLU A 75 11.81 -4.63 -5.47
C GLU A 75 10.42 -4.42 -6.11
N PHE A 76 10.35 -4.51 -7.43
CA PHE A 76 9.07 -4.45 -8.14
C PHE A 76 8.34 -5.80 -8.05
N ILE A 77 7.20 -5.82 -7.42
CA ILE A 77 6.33 -7.00 -7.34
C ILE A 77 5.26 -6.91 -8.42
N GLN A 78 5.32 -7.82 -9.39
CA GLN A 78 4.25 -7.99 -10.39
C GLN A 78 3.09 -8.74 -9.76
N GLY A 79 1.89 -8.15 -9.75
CA GLY A 79 0.72 -8.81 -9.16
C GLY A 79 -0.48 -7.92 -8.97
N LYS A 80 -1.44 -8.41 -8.17
CA LYS A 80 -2.68 -7.69 -7.85
C LYS A 80 -2.44 -6.73 -6.68
N GLU A 81 -2.95 -5.51 -6.79
CA GLU A 81 -2.98 -4.55 -5.70
C GLU A 81 -4.21 -4.78 -4.83
N LEU A 82 -3.99 -5.08 -3.58
CA LEU A 82 -5.02 -5.41 -2.60
C LEU A 82 -4.93 -4.47 -1.41
N THR A 83 -6.05 -4.31 -0.71
CA THR A 83 -6.03 -3.62 0.58
C THR A 83 -6.93 -4.31 1.59
N VAL A 84 -6.54 -4.27 2.85
CA VAL A 84 -7.25 -4.88 3.97
C VAL A 84 -7.54 -3.81 5.02
N GLY A 85 -8.82 -3.53 5.24
CA GLY A 85 -9.26 -2.77 6.40
C GLY A 85 -9.13 -3.62 7.66
N ILE A 86 -8.74 -3.02 8.76
CA ILE A 86 -8.69 -3.67 10.06
C ILE A 86 -9.46 -2.81 11.06
N LEU A 87 -10.34 -3.44 11.81
CA LEU A 87 -11.13 -2.81 12.88
C LEU A 87 -11.10 -3.72 14.11
N ASP A 88 -10.77 -3.17 15.28
CA ASP A 88 -10.72 -3.90 16.54
C ASP A 88 -9.86 -5.18 16.46
N GLY A 89 -8.70 -5.07 15.79
CA GLY A 89 -7.78 -6.19 15.58
C GLY A 89 -8.31 -7.31 14.68
N LYS A 90 -9.42 -7.08 13.95
CA LYS A 90 -10.02 -8.05 13.01
C LYS A 90 -9.89 -7.55 11.58
N ALA A 91 -9.43 -8.42 10.68
CA ALA A 91 -9.36 -8.12 9.26
C ALA A 91 -10.77 -8.12 8.64
N LEU A 92 -11.08 -7.07 7.90
CA LEU A 92 -12.27 -6.97 7.05
C LEU A 92 -12.03 -7.68 5.71
N PRO A 93 -13.06 -7.86 4.88
CA PRO A 93 -12.89 -8.43 3.55
C PRO A 93 -11.83 -7.70 2.72
N VAL A 94 -11.01 -8.47 2.01
CA VAL A 94 -9.99 -7.94 1.10
C VAL A 94 -10.66 -7.17 -0.02
N ILE A 95 -10.11 -6.02 -0.38
CA ILE A 95 -10.50 -5.26 -1.57
C ILE A 95 -9.42 -5.41 -2.63
N HIS A 96 -9.81 -5.74 -3.86
CA HIS A 96 -8.95 -5.67 -5.02
C HIS A 96 -9.08 -4.27 -5.65
N ILE A 97 -7.95 -3.60 -5.78
CA ILE A 97 -7.82 -2.28 -6.41
C ILE A 97 -7.45 -2.52 -7.87
N CYS A 98 -8.34 -2.15 -8.79
CA CYS A 98 -8.19 -2.40 -10.23
C CYS A 98 -8.11 -1.06 -10.99
N PRO A 99 -6.91 -0.48 -11.15
CA PRO A 99 -6.76 0.71 -11.98
C PRO A 99 -7.18 0.42 -13.42
N ARG A 100 -8.00 1.30 -14.03
CA ARG A 100 -8.45 1.14 -15.42
C ARG A 100 -7.37 1.36 -16.45
N SER A 101 -6.28 2.04 -16.06
CA SER A 101 -5.10 2.26 -16.89
C SER A 101 -3.85 2.28 -16.05
N GLY A 102 -2.82 1.55 -16.48
CA GLY A 102 -1.48 1.61 -15.90
C GLY A 102 -1.36 1.15 -14.45
N PHE A 103 -0.92 2.05 -13.58
CA PHE A 103 -0.61 1.80 -12.16
C PHE A 103 -1.57 2.59 -11.27
N TYR A 104 -1.75 2.18 -10.00
CA TYR A 104 -2.59 2.89 -9.04
C TYR A 104 -1.89 4.16 -8.54
N ASP A 105 -1.85 5.15 -9.40
CA ASP A 105 -1.28 6.48 -9.16
C ASP A 105 -2.35 7.53 -8.77
N LEU A 106 -1.91 8.77 -8.64
CA LEU A 106 -2.78 9.89 -8.29
C LEU A 106 -3.94 10.06 -9.29
N SER A 107 -3.69 9.83 -10.58
CA SER A 107 -4.68 9.99 -11.65
C SER A 107 -5.78 8.94 -11.59
N ASN A 108 -5.42 7.71 -11.18
CA ASN A 108 -6.36 6.61 -10.99
C ASN A 108 -7.09 6.70 -9.63
N LYS A 109 -6.46 7.30 -8.60
CA LYS A 109 -7.10 7.54 -7.28
C LYS A 109 -8.16 8.65 -7.35
N TYR A 110 -7.91 9.68 -8.15
CA TYR A 110 -8.76 10.88 -8.24
C TYR A 110 -9.13 11.18 -9.70
N PRO A 111 -10.08 10.42 -10.29
CA PRO A 111 -10.42 10.52 -11.71
C PRO A 111 -10.97 11.90 -12.14
N TRP A 112 -11.46 12.72 -11.19
CA TRP A 112 -11.88 14.11 -11.48
C TRP A 112 -10.72 15.06 -11.76
N MET A 113 -9.47 14.65 -11.45
CA MET A 113 -8.28 15.46 -11.75
C MET A 113 -7.77 15.23 -13.19
N ASN A 114 -8.14 14.09 -13.82
CA ASN A 114 -7.74 13.75 -15.19
C ASN A 114 -8.89 13.06 -15.93
N MET A 115 -9.26 13.57 -17.09
CA MET A 115 -10.31 12.98 -17.95
C MET A 115 -9.82 11.65 -18.56
N GLY A 116 -10.05 10.53 -17.88
CA GLY A 116 -9.72 9.19 -18.42
C GLY A 116 -9.14 8.19 -17.42
N GLY A 117 -8.78 8.62 -16.21
CA GLY A 117 -8.38 7.73 -15.13
C GLY A 117 -9.60 7.20 -14.36
N GLY A 118 -9.38 6.18 -13.56
CA GLY A 118 -10.35 5.62 -12.64
C GLY A 118 -9.90 4.27 -12.12
N THR A 119 -10.44 3.91 -10.98
CA THR A 119 -10.13 2.64 -10.33
C THR A 119 -11.42 1.93 -9.98
N ASP A 120 -11.53 0.68 -10.35
CA ASP A 120 -12.60 -0.19 -9.89
C ASP A 120 -12.14 -0.89 -8.60
N TYR A 121 -13.06 -1.04 -7.66
CA TYR A 121 -12.81 -1.67 -6.36
C TYR A 121 -13.74 -2.85 -6.20
N ILE A 122 -13.19 -4.06 -6.17
CA ILE A 122 -13.93 -5.31 -6.00
C ILE A 122 -13.86 -5.71 -4.53
N CYS A 123 -15.01 -5.72 -3.85
CA CYS A 123 -15.11 -6.06 -2.42
C CYS A 123 -16.32 -6.98 -2.17
N PRO A 124 -16.14 -8.19 -1.63
CA PRO A 124 -14.87 -8.88 -1.42
C PRO A 124 -14.08 -9.10 -2.72
N ALA A 125 -12.75 -9.13 -2.64
CA ALA A 125 -11.89 -9.45 -3.77
C ALA A 125 -12.19 -10.88 -4.30
N ASP A 126 -12.20 -11.04 -5.61
CA ASP A 126 -12.32 -12.37 -6.24
C ASP A 126 -10.99 -13.13 -6.11
N LEU A 127 -10.84 -13.81 -4.98
CA LEU A 127 -9.66 -14.61 -4.59
C LEU A 127 -10.12 -15.94 -3.98
N PRO A 128 -9.34 -17.02 -4.16
CA PRO A 128 -9.52 -18.23 -3.37
C PRO A 128 -9.49 -17.91 -1.87
N GLU A 129 -10.33 -18.59 -1.07
CA GLU A 129 -10.46 -18.35 0.37
C GLU A 129 -9.10 -18.46 1.10
N GLU A 130 -8.28 -19.48 0.75
CA GLU A 130 -6.94 -19.65 1.31
C GLU A 130 -6.03 -18.46 1.00
N THR A 131 -6.12 -17.91 -0.21
CA THR A 131 -5.32 -16.73 -0.62
C THR A 131 -5.77 -15.49 0.12
N ALA A 132 -7.08 -15.26 0.23
CA ALA A 132 -7.63 -14.15 0.99
C ALA A 132 -7.20 -14.21 2.46
N ALA A 133 -7.23 -15.39 3.07
CA ALA A 133 -6.77 -15.61 4.45
C ALA A 133 -5.28 -15.28 4.62
N LYS A 134 -4.40 -15.69 3.71
CA LYS A 134 -2.96 -15.34 3.73
C LYS A 134 -2.73 -13.83 3.64
N VAL A 135 -3.49 -13.14 2.79
CA VAL A 135 -3.42 -11.68 2.66
C VAL A 135 -3.86 -10.99 3.95
N GLN A 136 -4.97 -11.44 4.53
CA GLN A 136 -5.47 -10.91 5.80
C GLN A 136 -4.51 -11.18 6.96
N GLU A 137 -3.89 -12.35 7.02
CA GLU A 137 -2.88 -12.68 8.04
C GLU A 137 -1.65 -11.77 7.93
N ALA A 138 -1.11 -11.55 6.72
CA ALA A 138 0.01 -10.64 6.50
C ALA A 138 -0.34 -9.21 6.92
N ALA A 139 -1.54 -8.75 6.59
CA ALA A 139 -2.04 -7.43 6.98
C ALA A 139 -2.19 -7.29 8.50
N LEU A 140 -2.77 -8.28 9.18
CA LEU A 140 -2.91 -8.29 10.65
C LEU A 140 -1.55 -8.30 11.35
N LYS A 141 -0.57 -9.02 10.79
CA LYS A 141 0.78 -9.06 11.33
C LYS A 141 1.45 -7.68 11.23
N ALA A 142 1.30 -7.01 10.09
CA ALA A 142 1.81 -5.64 9.89
C ALA A 142 1.13 -4.63 10.82
N TYR A 143 -0.20 -4.72 10.97
CA TYR A 143 -1.00 -3.88 11.87
C TYR A 143 -0.51 -3.99 13.32
N LYS A 144 -0.34 -5.21 13.82
CA LYS A 144 0.16 -5.48 15.17
C LYS A 144 1.60 -5.00 15.36
N ALA A 145 2.46 -5.27 14.38
CA ALA A 145 3.87 -4.85 14.42
C ALA A 145 4.03 -3.33 14.48
N ALA A 146 3.15 -2.59 13.79
CA ALA A 146 3.14 -1.14 13.81
C ALA A 146 2.49 -0.53 15.07
N GLY A 147 1.98 -1.35 16.00
CA GLY A 147 1.35 -0.88 17.24
C GLY A 147 0.02 -0.13 17.00
N VAL A 148 -0.68 -0.43 15.93
CA VAL A 148 -2.00 0.16 15.65
C VAL A 148 -3.06 -0.56 16.48
N GLU A 149 -3.96 0.15 17.14
CA GLU A 149 -4.87 -0.43 18.12
C GLU A 149 -6.32 -0.50 17.65
N VAL A 150 -6.88 0.60 17.13
CA VAL A 150 -8.33 0.72 16.89
C VAL A 150 -8.71 0.31 15.47
N TYR A 151 -8.16 1.00 14.48
CA TYR A 151 -8.44 0.74 13.07
C TYR A 151 -7.26 1.15 12.19
N GLY A 152 -7.25 0.61 10.98
CA GLY A 152 -6.23 0.95 9.99
C GLY A 152 -6.52 0.29 8.66
N ARG A 153 -5.69 0.59 7.66
CA ARG A 153 -5.75 -0.05 6.35
C ARG A 153 -4.33 -0.44 5.91
N VAL A 154 -4.18 -1.67 5.51
CA VAL A 154 -2.90 -2.23 5.05
C VAL A 154 -2.98 -2.49 3.56
N ASP A 155 -2.06 -1.93 2.80
CA ASP A 155 -1.98 -2.09 1.35
C ASP A 155 -0.96 -3.21 1.03
N VAL A 156 -1.37 -4.16 0.17
CA VAL A 156 -0.68 -5.42 -0.08
C VAL A 156 -0.60 -5.69 -1.57
N LEU A 157 0.56 -6.12 -2.06
CA LEU A 157 0.69 -6.72 -3.39
C LEU A 157 0.63 -8.24 -3.28
N LEU A 158 -0.24 -8.86 -4.06
CA LEU A 158 -0.29 -10.32 -4.21
C LEU A 158 0.50 -10.70 -5.45
N ARG A 159 1.68 -11.27 -5.27
CA ARG A 159 2.56 -11.63 -6.38
C ARG A 159 1.90 -12.65 -7.31
N GLU A 160 1.97 -12.39 -8.62
CA GLU A 160 1.31 -13.23 -9.62
C GLU A 160 1.95 -14.62 -9.74
N GLU A 161 3.26 -14.72 -9.57
CA GLU A 161 4.04 -15.94 -9.78
C GLU A 161 3.66 -17.07 -8.81
N ASP A 162 3.44 -16.75 -7.53
CA ASP A 162 3.28 -17.76 -6.47
C ASP A 162 2.14 -17.43 -5.49
N GLY A 163 1.44 -16.32 -5.67
CA GLY A 163 0.37 -15.89 -4.76
C GLY A 163 0.86 -15.47 -3.38
N ALA A 164 2.14 -15.09 -3.25
CA ALA A 164 2.68 -14.58 -1.99
C ALA A 164 2.25 -13.12 -1.75
N PRO A 165 1.75 -12.78 -0.53
CA PRO A 165 1.42 -11.42 -0.19
C PRO A 165 2.66 -10.64 0.24
N PHE A 166 2.77 -9.38 -0.19
CA PHE A 166 3.81 -8.42 0.20
C PHE A 166 3.18 -7.14 0.72
N VAL A 167 3.37 -6.83 1.98
CA VAL A 167 2.86 -5.59 2.58
C VAL A 167 3.67 -4.40 2.08
N LEU A 168 2.98 -3.41 1.52
CA LEU A 168 3.58 -2.16 1.06
C LEU A 168 3.66 -1.13 2.17
N GLU A 169 2.50 -0.85 2.76
CA GLU A 169 2.35 0.21 3.76
C GLU A 169 1.15 -0.03 4.67
N ILE A 170 1.10 0.70 5.76
CA ILE A 170 -0.04 0.80 6.65
C ILE A 170 -0.50 2.25 6.76
N ASN A 171 -1.78 2.46 6.59
CA ASN A 171 -2.46 3.75 6.75
C ASN A 171 -3.18 3.73 8.11
N THR A 172 -2.63 4.46 9.08
CA THR A 172 -3.18 4.52 10.46
C THR A 172 -4.37 5.46 10.58
N ILE A 173 -4.53 6.39 9.63
CA ILE A 173 -5.70 7.29 9.50
C ILE A 173 -6.19 7.20 8.06
N PRO A 174 -6.82 6.06 7.66
CA PRO A 174 -7.33 5.90 6.31
C PRO A 174 -8.53 6.83 6.07
N GLY A 175 -8.81 7.11 4.79
CA GLY A 175 -9.99 7.89 4.41
C GLY A 175 -11.28 7.29 4.97
N MET A 176 -12.14 8.15 5.49
CA MET A 176 -13.39 7.80 6.16
C MET A 176 -14.64 8.40 5.49
N THR A 177 -14.58 8.75 4.19
CA THR A 177 -15.81 9.06 3.45
C THR A 177 -16.59 7.77 3.17
N PRO A 178 -17.92 7.81 2.94
CA PRO A 178 -18.70 6.61 2.64
C PRO A 178 -18.17 5.80 1.43
N SER A 179 -17.45 6.45 0.50
CA SER A 179 -16.83 5.81 -0.65
C SER A 179 -15.39 5.32 -0.41
N SER A 180 -14.81 5.61 0.76
CA SER A 180 -13.45 5.20 1.11
C SER A 180 -13.33 3.69 1.32
N LEU A 181 -12.12 3.15 1.20
CA LEU A 181 -11.88 1.71 1.17
C LEU A 181 -12.20 1.02 2.50
N LEU A 182 -11.86 1.64 3.64
CA LEU A 182 -12.19 1.06 4.94
C LEU A 182 -13.72 0.96 5.16
N PRO A 183 -14.53 2.03 5.00
CA PRO A 183 -15.98 1.93 5.03
C PRO A 183 -16.57 0.94 4.03
N LYS A 184 -16.00 0.85 2.83
CA LYS A 184 -16.42 -0.13 1.81
C LYS A 184 -16.21 -1.58 2.28
N ALA A 185 -15.05 -1.88 2.89
CA ALA A 185 -14.78 -3.20 3.45
C ALA A 185 -15.71 -3.51 4.64
N ALA A 186 -15.96 -2.54 5.50
CA ALA A 186 -16.88 -2.66 6.62
C ALA A 186 -18.33 -2.95 6.15
N ALA A 187 -18.81 -2.21 5.15
CA ALA A 187 -20.13 -2.44 4.56
C ALA A 187 -20.27 -3.86 3.97
N ALA A 188 -19.22 -4.39 3.32
CA ALA A 188 -19.21 -5.76 2.83
C ALA A 188 -19.26 -6.82 3.96
N SER A 189 -18.93 -6.44 5.20
CA SER A 189 -19.10 -7.25 6.41
C SER A 189 -20.41 -7.01 7.14
N GLY A 190 -21.31 -6.21 6.57
CA GLY A 190 -22.60 -5.89 7.18
C GLY A 190 -22.58 -4.75 8.19
N TRP A 191 -21.50 -3.94 8.26
CA TRP A 191 -21.42 -2.75 9.09
C TRP A 191 -21.95 -1.53 8.33
N PRO A 192 -23.08 -0.92 8.73
CA PRO A 192 -23.46 0.41 8.25
C PRO A 192 -22.40 1.45 8.55
N TYR A 193 -22.34 2.50 7.74
CA TYR A 193 -21.30 3.54 7.90
C TYR A 193 -21.35 4.22 9.28
N GLU A 194 -22.55 4.50 9.75
CA GLU A 194 -22.80 5.13 11.06
C GLU A 194 -22.29 4.24 12.20
N ASP A 195 -22.60 2.94 12.16
CA ASP A 195 -22.17 1.97 13.17
C ASP A 195 -20.64 1.81 13.19
N LEU A 196 -20.00 1.85 11.99
CA LEU A 196 -18.54 1.85 11.90
C LEU A 196 -17.94 3.08 12.59
N CYS A 197 -18.49 4.27 12.33
CA CYS A 197 -18.01 5.51 12.95
C CYS A 197 -18.20 5.48 14.48
N GLU A 198 -19.36 5.07 14.96
CA GLU A 198 -19.65 4.92 16.38
C GLU A 198 -18.68 3.93 17.03
N LYS A 199 -18.45 2.77 16.40
CA LYS A 199 -17.52 1.76 16.90
C LYS A 199 -16.08 2.25 17.01
N ILE A 200 -15.61 3.02 16.02
CA ILE A 200 -14.27 3.64 16.08
C ILE A 200 -14.17 4.60 17.28
N VAL A 201 -15.20 5.42 17.50
CA VAL A 201 -15.22 6.35 18.65
C VAL A 201 -15.22 5.57 19.97
N GLU A 202 -16.07 4.55 20.11
CA GLU A 202 -16.11 3.71 21.31
C GLU A 202 -14.75 3.08 21.66
N LEU A 203 -14.05 2.57 20.63
CA LEU A 203 -12.75 1.92 20.81
C LEU A 203 -11.61 2.92 21.08
N SER A 204 -11.82 4.20 20.84
CA SER A 204 -10.82 5.26 21.02
C SER A 204 -10.92 5.97 22.36
N LEU A 205 -11.97 5.68 23.15
CA LEU A 205 -12.22 6.25 24.50
C LEU A 205 -11.63 5.37 25.60
#